data_e5efbf73df2f7ef862096e9644c4d35d
#
_entry.id   e5efbf73df2f7ef862096e9644c4d35d
#
_cell.length_a   1.000
_cell.length_b   1.000
_cell.length_c   1.000
_cell.angle_alpha   90.00
_cell.angle_beta   90.00
_cell.angle_gamma   90.00
#
_symmetry.space_group_name_H-M   'P 1'
#
loop_
_entity.id
_entity.type
_entity.pdbx_description
1 polymer ?
#
loop_
_entity_poly.entity_id
_entity_poly.type
_entity_poly.pdbx_seq_one_letter_code
_entity_poly.pdbx_strand_id
1 'polypeptide(L)'
;MEIQVVRKLLNQVTAINRTQEKLNLLGGAEFNVFKILGLQTNEVRTHSAFIGELLNPRGCHGLKSRFLELFLETLRIENFHAELASVQVEKYAGPIDDNYLEGGRIDIHLKGQHGQFIFIENKIYAGDQRNQLARYYNYEPRAHLIYLTLDGNLPSDWSLGQLAPEQYNVCSYRVEISQWLEKCYKEAAAYPTVRETIGQYLNLISSLVGNVPDNFMKEEVKRLLLHDRANIESAAYLAEMLQEVKAETVALLNSELYEKWDRAFRGDLCPLEKYTITFSKQDNYFGFTASKGEMREICRDKALAPFVALVKEVHPKFKNNGWWLGWKNFIKATAFESLPLETLFIMANSEEERARLIEEIISEAKPHYTAFKKLVSAYKRREKS
;
A
#
# COMPACT_ATOMS: atom_id res chain seq x y z
N MET A 1 -2.10 22.90 31.66
CA MET A 1 -3.09 23.19 30.60
C MET A 1 -4.48 22.93 31.14
N GLU A 2 -5.44 23.83 30.94
CA GLU A 2 -6.80 23.63 31.43
C GLU A 2 -7.59 22.69 30.50
N ILE A 3 -8.20 21.66 31.05
CA ILE A 3 -8.99 20.66 30.29
C ILE A 3 -10.14 21.29 29.49
N GLN A 4 -10.62 22.46 29.93
CA GLN A 4 -11.65 23.24 29.25
C GLN A 4 -11.18 23.78 27.88
N VAL A 5 -9.90 24.17 27.76
CA VAL A 5 -9.33 24.66 26.49
C VAL A 5 -9.25 23.53 25.46
N VAL A 6 -8.78 22.36 25.89
CA VAL A 6 -8.75 21.15 25.04
C VAL A 6 -10.17 20.77 24.57
N ARG A 7 -11.15 20.76 25.49
CA ARG A 7 -12.55 20.47 25.16
C ARG A 7 -13.12 21.46 24.15
N LYS A 8 -12.81 22.76 24.33
CA LYS A 8 -13.24 23.81 23.40
C LYS A 8 -12.68 23.57 22.00
N LEU A 9 -11.40 23.25 21.88
CA LEU A 9 -10.75 22.94 20.59
C LEU A 9 -11.42 21.72 19.92
N LEU A 10 -11.63 20.63 20.64
CA LEU A 10 -12.30 19.42 20.12
C LEU A 10 -13.72 19.70 19.63
N ASN A 11 -14.50 20.52 20.36
CA ASN A 11 -15.84 20.92 19.96
C ASN A 11 -15.81 21.76 18.67
N GLN A 12 -14.86 22.65 18.52
CA GLN A 12 -14.69 23.48 17.31
C GLN A 12 -14.32 22.64 16.10
N VAL A 13 -13.38 21.70 16.24
CA VAL A 13 -13.02 20.75 15.19
C VAL A 13 -14.24 19.88 14.81
N THR A 14 -14.99 19.38 15.79
CA THR A 14 -16.22 18.61 15.54
C THR A 14 -17.27 19.42 14.78
N ALA A 15 -17.43 20.72 15.09
CA ALA A 15 -18.35 21.59 14.38
C ALA A 15 -17.93 21.81 12.90
N ILE A 16 -16.64 21.96 12.64
CA ILE A 16 -16.08 22.03 11.27
C ILE A 16 -16.41 20.76 10.50
N ASN A 17 -16.13 19.58 11.10
CA ASN A 17 -16.41 18.27 10.48
C ASN A 17 -17.89 18.11 10.12
N ARG A 18 -18.81 18.40 11.05
CA ARG A 18 -20.26 18.33 10.80
C ARG A 18 -20.73 19.28 9.70
N THR A 19 -20.10 20.46 9.60
CA THR A 19 -20.41 21.40 8.53
C THR A 19 -19.98 20.85 7.18
N GLN A 20 -18.79 20.25 7.10
CA GLN A 20 -18.29 19.61 5.89
C GLN A 20 -19.15 18.40 5.48
N GLU A 21 -19.56 17.55 6.42
CA GLU A 21 -20.47 16.42 6.17
C GLU A 21 -21.79 16.90 5.55
N LYS A 22 -22.36 17.98 6.10
CA LYS A 22 -23.58 18.59 5.54
C LYS A 22 -23.37 19.15 4.12
N LEU A 23 -22.25 19.81 3.88
CA LEU A 23 -21.93 20.34 2.54
C LEU A 23 -21.73 19.19 1.54
N ASN A 24 -21.07 18.11 1.93
CA ASN A 24 -20.89 16.91 1.11
C ASN A 24 -22.24 16.24 0.78
N LEU A 25 -23.13 16.15 1.77
CA LEU A 25 -24.47 15.59 1.57
C LEU A 25 -25.31 16.46 0.62
N LEU A 26 -25.31 17.78 0.82
CA LEU A 26 -26.04 18.72 -0.03
C LEU A 26 -25.48 18.78 -1.46
N GLY A 27 -24.18 18.64 -1.61
CA GLY A 27 -23.50 18.60 -2.91
C GLY A 27 -23.58 17.25 -3.63
N GLY A 28 -24.17 16.22 -3.01
CA GLY A 28 -24.23 14.86 -3.58
C GLY A 28 -22.85 14.20 -3.75
N ALA A 29 -21.83 14.63 -2.99
CA ALA A 29 -20.46 14.13 -3.11
C ALA A 29 -20.34 12.62 -2.85
N GLU A 30 -21.26 12.06 -2.07
CA GLU A 30 -21.37 10.61 -1.82
C GLU A 30 -21.86 9.82 -3.04
N PHE A 31 -22.61 10.47 -3.94
CA PHE A 31 -23.09 9.85 -5.16
C PHE A 31 -21.98 9.77 -6.21
N ASN A 32 -21.35 8.62 -6.31
CA ASN A 32 -20.24 8.38 -7.22
C ASN A 32 -20.47 7.12 -8.05
N VAL A 33 -20.65 7.26 -9.35
CA VAL A 33 -20.95 6.14 -10.26
C VAL A 33 -19.86 5.06 -10.26
N PHE A 34 -18.60 5.43 -10.13
CA PHE A 34 -17.49 4.48 -10.12
C PHE A 34 -17.53 3.59 -8.85
N LYS A 35 -17.93 4.18 -7.70
CA LYS A 35 -18.11 3.44 -6.45
C LYS A 35 -19.35 2.55 -6.50
N ILE A 36 -20.47 3.06 -6.98
CA ILE A 36 -21.75 2.33 -7.11
C ILE A 36 -21.58 1.08 -7.99
N LEU A 37 -20.81 1.19 -9.07
CA LEU A 37 -20.55 0.11 -10.02
C LEU A 37 -19.41 -0.85 -9.57
N GLY A 38 -18.76 -0.60 -8.43
CA GLY A 38 -17.65 -1.42 -7.95
C GLY A 38 -16.38 -1.31 -8.81
N LEU A 39 -16.20 -0.16 -9.49
CA LEU A 39 -15.09 0.07 -10.43
C LEU A 39 -13.92 0.87 -9.84
N GLN A 40 -13.97 1.22 -8.56
CA GLN A 40 -13.04 2.16 -7.93
C GLN A 40 -11.57 1.75 -7.97
N THR A 41 -11.27 0.46 -8.07
CA THR A 41 -9.89 -0.06 -8.07
C THR A 41 -9.50 -0.78 -9.36
N ASN A 42 -10.37 -0.71 -10.38
CA ASN A 42 -10.10 -1.40 -11.64
C ASN A 42 -9.16 -0.56 -12.53
N GLU A 43 -7.89 -0.95 -12.60
CA GLU A 43 -6.85 -0.21 -13.32
C GLU A 43 -7.19 -0.04 -14.80
N VAL A 44 -7.57 -1.11 -15.48
CA VAL A 44 -7.80 -1.12 -16.92
C VAL A 44 -9.12 -0.47 -17.31
N ARG A 45 -10.24 -0.96 -16.75
CA ARG A 45 -11.59 -0.56 -17.19
C ARG A 45 -12.04 0.78 -16.65
N THR A 46 -11.39 1.27 -15.59
CA THR A 46 -11.72 2.56 -15.00
C THR A 46 -10.61 3.57 -15.25
N HIS A 47 -9.46 3.37 -14.65
CA HIS A 47 -8.43 4.39 -14.62
C HIS A 47 -7.76 4.59 -15.98
N SER A 48 -7.21 3.53 -16.57
CA SER A 48 -6.56 3.63 -17.88
C SER A 48 -7.55 3.98 -18.99
N ALA A 49 -8.78 3.43 -18.94
CA ALA A 49 -9.82 3.75 -19.92
C ALA A 49 -10.27 5.21 -19.81
N PHE A 50 -10.54 5.73 -18.61
CA PHE A 50 -11.00 7.09 -18.41
C PHE A 50 -9.92 8.13 -18.73
N ILE A 51 -8.69 7.91 -18.26
CA ILE A 51 -7.55 8.77 -18.59
C ILE A 51 -7.29 8.74 -20.10
N GLY A 52 -7.28 7.54 -20.71
CA GLY A 52 -7.08 7.38 -22.15
C GLY A 52 -8.14 8.09 -22.98
N GLU A 53 -9.42 8.08 -22.55
CA GLU A 53 -10.50 8.81 -23.20
C GLU A 53 -10.29 10.32 -23.11
N LEU A 54 -9.93 10.86 -21.94
CA LEU A 54 -9.66 12.29 -21.79
C LEU A 54 -8.43 12.74 -22.58
N LEU A 55 -7.40 11.90 -22.68
CA LEU A 55 -6.19 12.19 -23.47
C LEU A 55 -6.40 12.09 -24.99
N ASN A 56 -7.53 11.51 -25.44
CA ASN A 56 -7.77 11.26 -26.85
C ASN A 56 -8.35 12.50 -27.56
N PRO A 57 -7.65 13.16 -28.51
CA PRO A 57 -8.17 14.31 -29.25
C PRO A 57 -9.45 14.02 -30.04
N ARG A 58 -9.73 12.73 -30.29
CA ARG A 58 -10.95 12.25 -30.98
C ARG A 58 -11.92 11.57 -30.02
N GLY A 59 -11.73 11.77 -28.71
CA GLY A 59 -12.59 11.25 -27.66
C GLY A 59 -13.99 11.87 -27.67
N CYS A 60 -14.93 11.18 -26.99
CA CYS A 60 -16.33 11.61 -26.92
C CYS A 60 -16.56 12.89 -26.11
N HIS A 61 -15.53 13.37 -25.40
CA HIS A 61 -15.62 14.59 -24.58
C HIS A 61 -15.80 15.88 -25.41
N GLY A 62 -15.49 15.85 -26.71
CA GLY A 62 -15.77 16.97 -27.64
C GLY A 62 -14.80 18.16 -27.54
N LEU A 63 -13.79 18.12 -26.65
CA LEU A 63 -12.84 19.22 -26.45
C LEU A 63 -11.54 19.04 -27.26
N LYS A 64 -11.54 18.14 -28.25
CA LYS A 64 -10.38 17.87 -29.14
C LYS A 64 -9.08 17.60 -28.36
N SER A 65 -7.99 18.28 -28.70
CA SER A 65 -6.68 18.13 -28.08
C SER A 65 -6.54 18.80 -26.70
N ARG A 66 -7.54 19.59 -26.30
CA ARG A 66 -7.39 20.48 -25.16
C ARG A 66 -7.01 19.79 -23.84
N PHE A 67 -7.61 18.65 -23.54
CA PHE A 67 -7.25 17.91 -22.33
C PHE A 67 -5.84 17.30 -22.40
N LEU A 68 -5.42 16.85 -23.56
CA LEU A 68 -4.04 16.39 -23.78
C LEU A 68 -3.03 17.54 -23.66
N GLU A 69 -3.34 18.72 -24.19
CA GLU A 69 -2.49 19.92 -24.02
C GLU A 69 -2.29 20.25 -22.54
N LEU A 70 -3.38 20.25 -21.75
CA LEU A 70 -3.32 20.45 -20.31
C LEU A 70 -2.51 19.38 -19.57
N PHE A 71 -2.53 18.13 -20.07
CA PHE A 71 -1.71 17.06 -19.54
C PHE A 71 -0.22 17.31 -19.81
N LEU A 72 0.13 17.62 -21.05
CA LEU A 72 1.50 17.93 -21.44
C LEU A 72 2.06 19.11 -20.66
N GLU A 73 1.26 20.17 -20.50
CA GLU A 73 1.61 21.34 -19.70
C GLU A 73 1.84 20.97 -18.21
N THR A 74 0.98 20.14 -17.64
CA THR A 74 1.07 19.74 -16.24
C THR A 74 2.31 18.92 -15.97
N LEU A 75 2.68 18.01 -16.89
CA LEU A 75 3.86 17.17 -16.79
C LEU A 75 5.12 17.79 -17.41
N ARG A 76 5.01 19.00 -17.96
CA ARG A 76 6.11 19.72 -18.62
C ARG A 76 6.73 18.90 -19.77
N ILE A 77 5.89 18.20 -20.53
CA ILE A 77 6.32 17.46 -21.71
C ILE A 77 6.31 18.41 -22.90
N GLU A 78 7.48 18.74 -23.39
CA GLU A 78 7.67 19.61 -24.53
C GLU A 78 7.74 18.82 -25.84
N ASN A 79 7.56 19.52 -26.95
CA ASN A 79 7.71 18.98 -28.30
C ASN A 79 6.78 17.79 -28.64
N PHE A 80 5.60 17.70 -28.04
CA PHE A 80 4.56 16.71 -28.40
C PHE A 80 3.36 17.39 -29.05
N HIS A 81 3.02 16.99 -30.26
CA HIS A 81 1.91 17.57 -31.05
C HIS A 81 0.58 16.90 -30.69
N ALA A 82 -0.20 17.55 -29.84
CA ALA A 82 -1.44 17.01 -29.30
C ALA A 82 -2.58 16.85 -30.32
N GLU A 83 -2.71 17.78 -31.28
CA GLU A 83 -3.88 17.85 -32.19
C GLU A 83 -4.11 16.59 -33.04
N LEU A 84 -3.03 15.95 -33.46
CA LEU A 84 -3.07 14.77 -34.33
C LEU A 84 -2.65 13.50 -33.61
N ALA A 85 -2.58 13.55 -32.30
CA ALA A 85 -2.26 12.39 -31.49
C ALA A 85 -3.34 11.30 -31.59
N SER A 86 -2.93 10.06 -31.43
CA SER A 86 -3.80 8.91 -31.27
C SER A 86 -3.53 8.25 -29.93
N VAL A 87 -4.57 7.80 -29.26
CA VAL A 87 -4.48 7.13 -27.97
C VAL A 87 -5.02 5.72 -28.10
N GLN A 88 -4.31 4.76 -27.52
CA GLN A 88 -4.71 3.37 -27.45
C GLN A 88 -4.49 2.86 -26.02
N VAL A 89 -5.56 2.44 -25.37
CA VAL A 89 -5.50 1.77 -24.08
C VAL A 89 -5.20 0.28 -24.31
N GLU A 90 -4.42 -0.33 -23.40
CA GLU A 90 -4.04 -1.75 -23.48
C GLU A 90 -3.35 -2.11 -24.80
N LYS A 91 -2.38 -1.28 -25.22
CA LYS A 91 -1.62 -1.50 -26.45
C LYS A 91 -0.77 -2.76 -26.36
N TYR A 92 -1.10 -3.77 -27.14
CA TYR A 92 -0.27 -4.96 -27.28
C TYR A 92 1.04 -4.64 -28.02
N ALA A 93 2.18 -4.87 -27.35
CA ALA A 93 3.53 -4.63 -27.84
C ALA A 93 4.26 -5.93 -28.23
N GLY A 94 3.55 -7.05 -28.39
CA GLY A 94 4.12 -8.35 -28.70
C GLY A 94 4.09 -9.34 -27.53
N PRO A 95 4.42 -10.64 -27.79
CA PRO A 95 4.56 -11.61 -26.73
C PRO A 95 5.77 -11.27 -25.85
N ILE A 96 5.69 -11.58 -24.56
CA ILE A 96 6.86 -11.44 -23.68
C ILE A 96 7.85 -12.54 -24.03
N ASP A 97 9.09 -12.13 -24.33
CA ASP A 97 10.19 -13.04 -24.65
C ASP A 97 10.74 -13.78 -23.41
N ASP A 98 11.51 -14.83 -23.62
CA ASP A 98 12.08 -15.65 -22.52
C ASP A 98 13.04 -14.87 -21.61
N ASN A 99 13.67 -13.82 -22.12
CA ASN A 99 14.57 -12.95 -21.36
C ASN A 99 13.85 -11.81 -20.65
N TYR A 100 12.55 -11.61 -20.91
CA TYR A 100 11.76 -10.49 -20.41
C TYR A 100 12.31 -9.12 -20.82
N LEU A 101 12.82 -9.01 -22.06
CA LEU A 101 13.34 -7.76 -22.60
C LEU A 101 12.40 -7.11 -23.62
N GLU A 102 11.46 -7.86 -24.15
CA GLU A 102 10.50 -7.40 -25.17
C GLU A 102 9.07 -7.82 -24.83
N GLY A 103 8.12 -7.17 -25.49
CA GLY A 103 6.70 -7.52 -25.43
C GLY A 103 5.98 -7.05 -24.17
N GLY A 104 4.71 -7.41 -24.11
CA GLY A 104 3.79 -7.03 -23.04
C GLY A 104 2.63 -6.17 -23.53
N ARG A 105 2.04 -5.42 -22.63
CA ARG A 105 0.87 -4.58 -22.92
C ARG A 105 0.98 -3.27 -22.16
N ILE A 106 1.04 -2.17 -22.92
CA ILE A 106 1.17 -0.80 -22.41
C ILE A 106 -0.21 -0.30 -22.04
N ASP A 107 -0.41 0.14 -20.81
CA ASP A 107 -1.72 0.55 -20.29
C ASP A 107 -2.32 1.71 -21.10
N ILE A 108 -1.55 2.78 -21.32
CA ILE A 108 -1.97 3.89 -22.17
C ILE A 108 -0.82 4.27 -23.10
N HIS A 109 -1.05 4.13 -24.40
CA HIS A 109 -0.11 4.43 -25.46
C HIS A 109 -0.59 5.63 -26.26
N LEU A 110 0.17 6.72 -26.24
CA LEU A 110 -0.05 7.89 -27.07
C LEU A 110 0.99 7.93 -28.17
N LYS A 111 0.53 8.17 -29.39
CA LYS A 111 1.38 8.38 -30.57
C LYS A 111 1.06 9.75 -31.18
N GLY A 112 2.02 10.65 -31.11
CA GLY A 112 2.01 11.93 -31.77
C GLY A 112 2.54 11.85 -33.22
N GLN A 113 2.80 13.00 -33.80
CA GLN A 113 3.46 13.10 -35.13
C GLN A 113 4.97 12.81 -35.04
N HIS A 114 5.59 12.58 -36.18
CA HIS A 114 7.05 12.48 -36.33
C HIS A 114 7.73 11.48 -35.35
N GLY A 115 7.00 10.41 -34.94
CA GLY A 115 7.57 9.39 -34.05
C GLY A 115 7.68 9.83 -32.59
N GLN A 116 6.79 10.69 -32.15
CA GLN A 116 6.66 11.07 -30.75
C GLN A 116 5.75 10.06 -30.04
N PHE A 117 6.15 9.61 -28.85
CA PHE A 117 5.39 8.64 -28.06
C PHE A 117 5.37 9.02 -26.60
N ILE A 118 4.25 8.73 -25.94
CA ILE A 118 4.13 8.75 -24.48
C ILE A 118 3.51 7.40 -24.06
N PHE A 119 4.17 6.70 -23.16
CA PHE A 119 3.69 5.45 -22.59
C PHE A 119 3.43 5.65 -21.11
N ILE A 120 2.25 5.29 -20.64
CA ILE A 120 1.88 5.38 -19.24
C ILE A 120 1.63 3.95 -18.73
N GLU A 121 2.39 3.54 -17.74
CA GLU A 121 2.12 2.36 -16.92
C GLU A 121 1.37 2.81 -15.68
N ASN A 122 0.17 2.31 -15.50
CA ASN A 122 -0.79 2.74 -14.48
C ASN A 122 -0.93 1.71 -13.36
N LYS A 123 -0.62 2.10 -12.13
CA LYS A 123 -0.67 1.25 -10.93
C LYS A 123 -1.57 1.87 -9.86
N ILE A 124 -2.67 1.20 -9.55
CA ILE A 124 -3.49 1.52 -8.39
C ILE A 124 -3.10 0.61 -7.22
N TYR A 125 -3.21 -0.71 -7.38
CA TYR A 125 -2.84 -1.72 -6.39
C TYR A 125 -2.10 -2.93 -6.98
N ALA A 126 -2.00 -3.04 -8.31
CA ALA A 126 -1.27 -4.12 -8.93
C ALA A 126 0.24 -4.02 -8.67
N GLY A 127 0.87 -5.16 -8.45
CA GLY A 127 2.32 -5.25 -8.32
C GLY A 127 3.04 -5.10 -9.65
N ASP A 128 4.33 -4.82 -9.58
CA ASP A 128 5.21 -4.75 -10.73
C ASP A 128 5.45 -6.13 -11.38
N GLN A 129 5.61 -6.12 -12.70
CA GLN A 129 6.04 -7.29 -13.46
C GLN A 129 7.55 -7.19 -13.76
N ARG A 130 8.16 -8.36 -14.02
CA ARG A 130 9.58 -8.43 -14.36
C ARG A 130 9.91 -7.60 -15.60
N ASN A 131 10.88 -6.68 -15.46
CA ASN A 131 11.39 -5.81 -16.52
C ASN A 131 10.27 -5.04 -17.27
N GLN A 132 9.15 -4.73 -16.62
CA GLN A 132 7.99 -4.16 -17.29
C GLN A 132 8.32 -2.83 -17.97
N LEU A 133 8.91 -1.89 -17.25
CA LEU A 133 9.31 -0.61 -17.81
C LEU A 133 10.47 -0.75 -18.81
N ALA A 134 11.40 -1.66 -18.54
CA ALA A 134 12.49 -1.95 -19.49
C ALA A 134 11.97 -2.46 -20.85
N ARG A 135 10.95 -3.34 -20.85
CA ARG A 135 10.32 -3.83 -22.09
C ARG A 135 9.68 -2.70 -22.89
N TYR A 136 9.03 -1.75 -22.19
CA TYR A 136 8.40 -0.60 -22.88
C TYR A 136 9.43 0.38 -23.44
N TYR A 137 10.50 0.60 -22.70
CA TYR A 137 11.64 1.38 -23.20
C TYR A 137 12.28 0.73 -24.42
N ASN A 138 12.48 -0.58 -24.40
CA ASN A 138 13.04 -1.32 -25.55
C ASN A 138 12.10 -1.31 -26.76
N TYR A 139 10.77 -1.27 -26.53
CA TYR A 139 9.80 -1.16 -27.61
C TYR A 139 9.91 0.18 -28.37
N GLU A 140 10.12 1.31 -27.66
CA GLU A 140 10.38 2.63 -28.26
C GLU A 140 11.22 3.50 -27.30
N PRO A 141 12.55 3.51 -27.46
CA PRO A 141 13.43 4.25 -26.53
C PRO A 141 13.25 5.77 -26.53
N ARG A 142 12.58 6.33 -27.55
CA ARG A 142 12.29 7.77 -27.62
C ARG A 142 10.97 8.15 -26.93
N ALA A 143 10.24 7.19 -26.43
CA ALA A 143 8.99 7.45 -25.72
C ALA A 143 9.24 8.15 -24.38
N HIS A 144 8.39 9.11 -24.04
CA HIS A 144 8.27 9.57 -22.66
C HIS A 144 7.59 8.47 -21.86
N LEU A 145 8.37 7.73 -21.08
CA LEU A 145 7.86 6.64 -20.24
C LEU A 145 7.44 7.19 -18.89
N ILE A 146 6.18 7.00 -18.54
CA ILE A 146 5.56 7.50 -17.29
C ILE A 146 5.12 6.32 -16.47
N TYR A 147 5.60 6.26 -15.22
CA TYR A 147 5.13 5.34 -14.20
C TYR A 147 4.18 6.07 -13.26
N LEU A 148 2.89 5.75 -13.35
CA LEU A 148 1.80 6.41 -12.64
C LEU A 148 1.31 5.55 -11.48
N THR A 149 1.41 6.09 -10.25
CA THR A 149 0.94 5.42 -9.03
C THR A 149 0.05 6.34 -8.20
N LEU A 150 -0.62 5.82 -7.17
CA LEU A 150 -1.46 6.65 -6.31
C LEU A 150 -0.69 7.77 -5.64
N ASP A 151 0.49 7.48 -5.09
CA ASP A 151 1.25 8.39 -4.23
C ASP A 151 2.59 8.86 -4.83
N GLY A 152 2.93 8.46 -6.06
CA GLY A 152 4.23 8.75 -6.67
C GLY A 152 5.35 7.82 -6.16
N ASN A 153 5.00 6.63 -5.71
CA ASN A 153 5.99 5.63 -5.33
C ASN A 153 6.83 5.21 -6.54
N LEU A 154 8.13 5.00 -6.31
CA LEU A 154 9.06 4.56 -7.34
C LEU A 154 8.74 3.13 -7.80
N PRO A 155 8.95 2.81 -9.09
CA PRO A 155 8.91 1.43 -9.55
C PRO A 155 9.98 0.59 -8.86
N SER A 156 9.71 -0.69 -8.67
CA SER A 156 10.69 -1.61 -8.10
C SER A 156 11.83 -1.92 -9.10
N ASP A 157 13.00 -2.31 -8.58
CA ASP A 157 14.13 -2.79 -9.40
C ASP A 157 13.71 -3.96 -10.30
N TRP A 158 12.70 -4.73 -9.87
CA TRP A 158 12.12 -5.81 -10.65
C TRP A 158 11.42 -5.35 -11.94
N SER A 159 10.81 -4.17 -11.93
CA SER A 159 10.17 -3.54 -13.09
C SER A 159 11.16 -2.76 -13.94
N LEU A 160 12.12 -2.10 -13.29
CA LEU A 160 13.12 -1.24 -13.98
C LEU A 160 14.12 -2.05 -14.80
N GLY A 161 14.54 -3.22 -14.31
CA GLY A 161 15.65 -3.95 -14.94
C GLY A 161 16.94 -3.15 -14.89
N GLN A 162 17.37 -2.62 -16.05
CA GLN A 162 18.59 -1.81 -16.17
C GLN A 162 18.31 -0.35 -16.56
N LEU A 163 17.05 0.11 -16.47
CA LEU A 163 16.71 1.50 -16.79
C LEU A 163 17.36 2.48 -15.81
N ALA A 164 17.97 3.52 -16.36
CA ALA A 164 18.46 4.64 -15.57
C ALA A 164 17.32 5.58 -15.16
N PRO A 165 17.45 6.33 -14.05
CA PRO A 165 16.42 7.24 -13.56
C PRO A 165 15.94 8.29 -14.59
N GLU A 166 16.79 8.67 -15.53
CA GLU A 166 16.50 9.68 -16.57
C GLU A 166 15.64 9.12 -17.71
N GLN A 167 15.43 7.81 -17.79
CA GLN A 167 14.71 7.14 -18.87
C GLN A 167 13.23 6.97 -18.59
N TYR A 168 12.76 7.34 -17.41
CA TYR A 168 11.35 7.32 -17.04
C TYR A 168 11.00 8.47 -16.09
N ASN A 169 9.73 8.79 -16.03
CA ASN A 169 9.19 9.79 -15.10
C ASN A 169 8.20 9.12 -14.15
N VAL A 170 8.22 9.52 -12.88
CA VAL A 170 7.22 9.10 -11.90
C VAL A 170 6.15 10.18 -11.81
N CYS A 171 4.91 9.75 -11.83
CA CYS A 171 3.72 10.60 -11.74
C CYS A 171 2.77 10.05 -10.67
N SER A 172 2.01 10.90 -10.04
CA SER A 172 1.05 10.50 -9.01
C SER A 172 -0.38 10.93 -9.33
N TYR A 173 -1.32 10.12 -8.88
CA TYR A 173 -2.72 10.54 -8.82
C TYR A 173 -2.91 11.66 -7.81
N ARG A 174 -2.18 11.62 -6.71
CA ARG A 174 -2.25 12.60 -5.62
C ARG A 174 -1.93 14.03 -6.07
N VAL A 175 -0.96 14.21 -6.95
CA VAL A 175 -0.48 15.54 -7.35
C VAL A 175 -0.78 15.80 -8.82
N GLU A 176 -0.04 15.17 -9.74
CA GLU A 176 -0.05 15.53 -11.15
C GLU A 176 -1.40 15.25 -11.83
N ILE A 177 -1.96 14.05 -11.62
CA ILE A 177 -3.24 13.70 -12.22
C ILE A 177 -4.38 14.53 -11.63
N SER A 178 -4.40 14.77 -10.31
CA SER A 178 -5.41 15.64 -9.70
C SER A 178 -5.33 17.07 -10.24
N GLN A 179 -4.13 17.65 -10.34
CA GLN A 179 -3.94 18.99 -10.92
C GLN A 179 -4.40 19.06 -12.39
N TRP A 180 -4.06 18.05 -13.19
CA TRP A 180 -4.52 17.96 -14.57
C TRP A 180 -6.04 17.86 -14.66
N LEU A 181 -6.66 16.99 -13.88
CA LEU A 181 -8.13 16.81 -13.86
C LEU A 181 -8.86 18.08 -13.39
N GLU A 182 -8.30 18.82 -12.42
CA GLU A 182 -8.85 20.13 -12.01
C GLU A 182 -8.83 21.16 -13.16
N LYS A 183 -7.76 21.18 -13.95
CA LYS A 183 -7.70 22.02 -15.16
C LYS A 183 -8.74 21.55 -16.19
N CYS A 184 -8.86 20.23 -16.42
CA CYS A 184 -9.88 19.66 -17.31
C CYS A 184 -11.31 19.98 -16.85
N TYR A 185 -11.57 19.89 -15.54
CA TYR A 185 -12.87 20.25 -14.95
C TYR A 185 -13.25 21.71 -15.24
N LYS A 186 -12.32 22.64 -15.07
CA LYS A 186 -12.51 24.06 -15.37
C LYS A 186 -12.74 24.31 -16.86
N GLU A 187 -11.95 23.66 -17.70
CA GLU A 187 -12.05 23.77 -19.18
C GLU A 187 -13.39 23.23 -19.69
N ALA A 188 -13.93 22.20 -19.05
CA ALA A 188 -15.23 21.61 -19.37
C ALA A 188 -16.43 22.41 -18.86
N ALA A 189 -16.29 23.66 -18.43
CA ALA A 189 -17.37 24.47 -17.83
C ALA A 189 -18.65 24.50 -18.67
N ALA A 190 -18.52 24.61 -20.00
CA ALA A 190 -19.65 24.64 -20.96
C ALA A 190 -20.18 23.23 -21.35
N TYR A 191 -19.56 22.14 -20.83
CA TYR A 191 -19.89 20.75 -21.14
C TYR A 191 -20.35 20.01 -19.89
N PRO A 192 -21.59 20.19 -19.40
CA PRO A 192 -22.03 19.71 -18.09
C PRO A 192 -21.79 18.21 -17.86
N THR A 193 -22.12 17.36 -18.84
CA THR A 193 -21.91 15.89 -18.71
C THR A 193 -20.44 15.53 -18.51
N VAL A 194 -19.55 16.14 -19.28
CA VAL A 194 -18.09 15.89 -19.18
C VAL A 194 -17.57 16.44 -17.85
N ARG A 195 -17.93 17.67 -17.51
CA ARG A 195 -17.53 18.33 -16.27
C ARG A 195 -17.91 17.51 -15.04
N GLU A 196 -19.19 17.12 -14.93
CA GLU A 196 -19.67 16.36 -13.77
C GLU A 196 -19.02 14.96 -13.67
N THR A 197 -18.77 14.33 -14.82
CA THR A 197 -18.07 13.02 -14.83
C THR A 197 -16.62 13.16 -14.37
N ILE A 198 -15.90 14.21 -14.81
CA ILE A 198 -14.57 14.54 -14.30
C ILE A 198 -14.63 14.84 -12.80
N GLY A 199 -15.63 15.59 -12.33
CA GLY A 199 -15.84 15.87 -10.91
C GLY A 199 -16.02 14.60 -10.07
N GLN A 200 -16.82 13.65 -10.55
CA GLN A 200 -16.97 12.35 -9.89
C GLN A 200 -15.67 11.54 -9.88
N TYR A 201 -14.89 11.60 -10.96
CA TYR A 201 -13.60 10.92 -11.02
C TYR A 201 -12.56 11.57 -10.08
N LEU A 202 -12.53 12.90 -9.96
CA LEU A 202 -11.73 13.62 -8.97
C LEU A 202 -12.08 13.20 -7.54
N ASN A 203 -13.38 13.08 -7.22
CA ASN A 203 -13.84 12.59 -5.92
C ASN A 203 -13.40 11.15 -5.66
N LEU A 204 -13.44 10.29 -6.69
CA LEU A 204 -12.92 8.93 -6.60
C LEU A 204 -11.41 8.93 -6.28
N ILE A 205 -10.61 9.67 -7.07
CA ILE A 205 -9.16 9.79 -6.87
C ILE A 205 -8.86 10.28 -5.45
N SER A 206 -9.51 11.35 -5.00
CA SER A 206 -9.34 11.90 -3.65
C SER A 206 -9.58 10.83 -2.57
N SER A 207 -10.56 9.96 -2.75
CA SER A 207 -10.82 8.87 -1.80
C SER A 207 -9.75 7.77 -1.85
N LEU A 208 -9.18 7.46 -3.02
CA LEU A 208 -8.14 6.43 -3.18
C LEU A 208 -6.79 6.87 -2.61
N VAL A 209 -6.43 8.14 -2.78
CA VAL A 209 -5.17 8.69 -2.24
C VAL A 209 -5.27 9.13 -0.78
N GLY A 210 -6.40 8.81 -0.10
CA GLY A 210 -6.63 9.24 1.28
C GLY A 210 -6.78 10.75 1.45
N ASN A 211 -6.95 11.46 0.35
CA ASN A 211 -7.32 12.88 0.33
C ASN A 211 -8.85 12.93 0.20
N VAL A 212 -9.56 12.86 1.32
CA VAL A 212 -10.93 13.36 1.32
C VAL A 212 -10.88 14.79 0.78
N PRO A 213 -11.89 15.29 0.00
CA PRO A 213 -11.90 16.68 -0.47
C PRO A 213 -11.97 17.62 0.72
N ASP A 214 -10.82 17.96 1.27
CA ASP A 214 -10.72 18.57 2.60
C ASP A 214 -9.72 19.73 2.67
N ASN A 215 -9.48 20.40 1.54
CA ASN A 215 -8.75 21.67 1.62
C ASN A 215 -9.49 22.66 2.51
N PHE A 216 -10.83 22.67 2.47
CA PHE A 216 -11.62 23.54 3.34
C PHE A 216 -11.41 23.18 4.81
N MET A 217 -11.59 21.91 5.19
CA MET A 217 -11.42 21.47 6.58
C MET A 217 -9.99 21.66 7.06
N LYS A 218 -8.99 21.30 6.25
CA LYS A 218 -7.58 21.51 6.58
C LYS A 218 -7.26 22.99 6.81
N GLU A 219 -7.72 23.85 5.93
CA GLU A 219 -7.49 25.30 6.07
C GLU A 219 -8.26 25.88 7.26
N GLU A 220 -9.49 25.46 7.52
CA GLU A 220 -10.23 25.91 8.70
C GLU A 220 -9.61 25.41 10.01
N VAL A 221 -9.14 24.16 10.05
CA VAL A 221 -8.41 23.63 11.22
C VAL A 221 -7.09 24.36 11.40
N LYS A 222 -6.33 24.63 10.33
CA LYS A 222 -5.12 25.46 10.40
C LYS A 222 -5.40 26.87 10.95
N ARG A 223 -6.44 27.53 10.44
CA ARG A 223 -6.87 28.85 10.94
C ARG A 223 -7.22 28.78 12.41
N LEU A 224 -7.98 27.74 12.82
CA LEU A 224 -8.34 27.54 14.22
C LEU A 224 -7.12 27.36 15.11
N LEU A 225 -6.12 26.59 14.68
CA LEU A 225 -4.86 26.39 15.41
C LEU A 225 -4.05 27.68 15.52
N LEU A 226 -3.98 28.45 14.44
CA LEU A 226 -3.20 29.71 14.40
C LEU A 226 -3.92 30.88 15.05
N HIS A 227 -5.21 30.77 15.35
CA HIS A 227 -5.99 31.84 15.96
C HIS A 227 -5.60 32.14 17.41
N ASP A 228 -5.17 31.11 18.16
CA ASP A 228 -4.83 31.25 19.57
C ASP A 228 -3.68 30.30 19.92
N ARG A 229 -2.70 30.81 20.66
CA ARG A 229 -1.55 30.04 21.16
C ARG A 229 -2.02 28.81 21.97
N ALA A 230 -3.07 28.95 22.77
CA ALA A 230 -3.63 27.87 23.56
C ALA A 230 -4.19 26.72 22.70
N ASN A 231 -4.65 27.01 21.47
CA ASN A 231 -5.09 26.00 20.53
C ASN A 231 -3.92 25.15 20.02
N ILE A 232 -2.78 25.77 19.70
CA ILE A 232 -1.56 25.04 19.29
C ILE A 232 -1.03 24.18 20.44
N GLU A 233 -0.95 24.73 21.66
CA GLU A 233 -0.50 23.99 22.84
C GLU A 233 -1.43 22.82 23.14
N SER A 234 -2.75 22.99 23.00
CA SER A 234 -3.74 21.92 23.17
C SER A 234 -3.61 20.83 22.11
N ALA A 235 -3.39 21.21 20.85
CA ALA A 235 -3.19 20.25 19.76
C ALA A 235 -1.89 19.46 19.93
N ALA A 236 -0.80 20.10 20.33
CA ALA A 236 0.46 19.44 20.63
C ALA A 236 0.31 18.42 21.75
N TYR A 237 -0.37 18.80 22.85
CA TYR A 237 -0.66 17.89 23.94
C TYR A 237 -1.53 16.70 23.52
N LEU A 238 -2.59 16.92 22.73
CA LEU A 238 -3.41 15.83 22.21
C LEU A 238 -2.60 14.87 21.32
N ALA A 239 -1.68 15.40 20.51
CA ALA A 239 -0.80 14.59 19.66
C ALA A 239 0.13 13.71 20.51
N GLU A 240 0.69 14.25 21.60
CA GLU A 240 1.52 13.50 22.55
C GLU A 240 0.70 12.39 23.24
N MET A 241 -0.45 12.71 23.78
CA MET A 241 -1.35 11.73 24.42
C MET A 241 -1.79 10.63 23.44
N LEU A 242 -2.01 10.97 22.17
CA LEU A 242 -2.34 9.96 21.16
C LEU A 242 -1.18 8.96 20.95
N GLN A 243 0.07 9.43 20.98
CA GLN A 243 1.24 8.54 20.89
C GLN A 243 1.37 7.65 22.15
N GLU A 244 1.09 8.19 23.32
CA GLU A 244 1.07 7.40 24.57
C GLU A 244 -0.01 6.30 24.50
N VAL A 245 -1.25 6.64 24.18
CA VAL A 245 -2.35 5.66 24.03
C VAL A 245 -1.99 4.59 22.98
N LYS A 246 -1.37 5.00 21.88
CA LYS A 246 -0.88 4.05 20.87
C LYS A 246 0.16 3.10 21.43
N ALA A 247 1.17 3.63 22.12
CA ALA A 247 2.24 2.83 22.71
C ALA A 247 1.70 1.86 23.80
N GLU A 248 0.81 2.32 24.65
CA GLU A 248 0.15 1.50 25.70
C GLU A 248 -0.68 0.37 25.07
N THR A 249 -1.46 0.68 24.03
CA THR A 249 -2.30 -0.34 23.34
C THR A 249 -1.42 -1.40 22.68
N VAL A 250 -0.33 -0.99 22.03
CA VAL A 250 0.64 -1.91 21.39
C VAL A 250 1.33 -2.77 22.47
N ALA A 251 1.72 -2.18 23.59
CA ALA A 251 2.35 -2.92 24.70
C ALA A 251 1.37 -3.95 25.28
N LEU A 252 0.09 -3.58 25.46
CA LEU A 252 -0.96 -4.48 25.95
C LEU A 252 -1.15 -5.66 24.97
N LEU A 253 -1.30 -5.41 23.68
CA LEU A 253 -1.43 -6.44 22.64
C LEU A 253 -0.24 -7.40 22.64
N ASN A 254 0.98 -6.86 22.74
CA ASN A 254 2.19 -7.67 22.79
C ASN A 254 2.25 -8.53 24.05
N SER A 255 1.85 -7.99 25.21
CA SER A 255 1.81 -8.73 26.48
C SER A 255 0.79 -9.88 26.43
N GLU A 256 -0.45 -9.59 26.03
CA GLU A 256 -1.50 -10.61 25.90
C GLU A 256 -1.14 -11.70 24.87
N LEU A 257 -0.56 -11.29 23.73
CA LEU A 257 -0.09 -12.25 22.72
C LEU A 257 1.05 -13.11 23.26
N TYR A 258 2.02 -12.51 23.98
CA TYR A 258 3.14 -13.26 24.55
C TYR A 258 2.66 -14.35 25.55
N GLU A 259 1.74 -14.01 26.45
CA GLU A 259 1.18 -14.96 27.40
C GLU A 259 0.45 -16.13 26.71
N LYS A 260 -0.40 -15.82 25.73
CA LYS A 260 -1.14 -16.85 24.98
C LYS A 260 -0.20 -17.69 24.09
N TRP A 261 0.83 -17.06 23.52
CA TRP A 261 1.84 -17.76 22.74
C TRP A 261 2.62 -18.77 23.59
N ASP A 262 3.10 -18.33 24.76
CA ASP A 262 3.83 -19.21 25.67
C ASP A 262 2.96 -20.40 26.10
N ARG A 263 1.69 -20.18 26.43
CA ARG A 263 0.77 -21.29 26.76
C ARG A 263 0.55 -22.25 25.60
N ALA A 264 0.42 -21.74 24.37
CA ALA A 264 0.10 -22.55 23.18
C ALA A 264 1.31 -23.37 22.69
N PHE A 265 2.50 -22.84 22.85
CA PHE A 265 3.73 -23.36 22.22
C PHE A 265 4.86 -23.66 23.23
N ARG A 266 4.51 -23.83 24.50
CA ARG A 266 5.47 -24.13 25.56
C ARG A 266 6.18 -25.47 25.32
N GLY A 267 7.47 -25.49 25.61
CA GLY A 267 8.30 -26.69 25.71
C GLY A 267 9.49 -26.73 24.76
N ASP A 268 10.44 -27.58 25.12
CA ASP A 268 11.59 -27.89 24.29
C ASP A 268 11.22 -28.95 23.24
N LEU A 269 11.48 -28.63 21.99
CA LEU A 269 11.24 -29.50 20.85
C LEU A 269 12.49 -30.29 20.44
N CYS A 270 13.67 -30.02 21.05
CA CYS A 270 14.89 -30.65 20.67
C CYS A 270 15.03 -32.07 21.28
N PRO A 271 15.44 -33.09 20.49
CA PRO A 271 15.77 -34.39 21.00
C PRO A 271 17.21 -34.50 21.55
N LEU A 272 18.05 -33.50 21.31
CA LEU A 272 19.46 -33.49 21.70
C LEU A 272 19.62 -32.78 23.05
N GLU A 273 20.15 -33.46 24.06
CA GLU A 273 20.30 -32.96 25.44
C GLU A 273 21.09 -31.63 25.58
N LYS A 274 21.92 -31.32 24.59
CA LYS A 274 22.75 -30.09 24.60
C LYS A 274 22.07 -28.85 24.04
N TYR A 275 20.89 -28.97 23.41
CA TYR A 275 20.21 -27.89 22.70
C TYR A 275 18.75 -27.80 23.12
N THR A 276 18.24 -26.60 23.14
CA THR A 276 16.81 -26.31 23.30
C THR A 276 16.29 -25.71 22.02
N ILE A 277 15.22 -26.29 21.43
CA ILE A 277 14.53 -25.74 20.29
C ILE A 277 13.15 -25.27 20.76
N THR A 278 12.88 -23.99 20.56
CA THR A 278 11.60 -23.36 20.91
C THR A 278 10.90 -22.78 19.69
N PHE A 279 9.58 -22.73 19.76
CA PHE A 279 8.78 -22.05 18.75
C PHE A 279 8.48 -20.65 19.25
N SER A 280 9.11 -19.67 18.62
CA SER A 280 9.15 -18.28 19.08
C SER A 280 8.48 -17.34 18.07
N LYS A 281 8.09 -16.18 18.55
CA LYS A 281 7.68 -15.05 17.72
C LYS A 281 8.54 -13.83 18.00
N GLN A 282 8.70 -12.99 16.99
CA GLN A 282 9.31 -11.68 17.13
C GLN A 282 8.67 -10.75 16.10
N ASP A 283 8.24 -9.56 16.53
CA ASP A 283 7.59 -8.58 15.67
C ASP A 283 6.47 -9.21 14.79
N ASN A 284 6.62 -9.13 13.48
CA ASN A 284 5.68 -9.66 12.49
C ASN A 284 6.06 -11.05 11.95
N TYR A 285 6.94 -11.78 12.61
CA TYR A 285 7.37 -13.11 12.16
C TYR A 285 7.45 -14.12 13.31
N PHE A 286 7.42 -15.38 12.96
CA PHE A 286 7.49 -16.51 13.88
C PHE A 286 8.34 -17.67 13.29
N GLY A 287 8.75 -18.56 14.14
CA GLY A 287 9.52 -19.73 13.71
C GLY A 287 10.20 -20.47 14.84
N PHE A 288 11.21 -21.23 14.47
CA PHE A 288 11.96 -22.11 15.38
C PHE A 288 13.33 -21.51 15.68
N THR A 289 13.60 -21.27 16.94
CA THR A 289 14.89 -20.81 17.44
C THR A 289 15.60 -21.95 18.16
N ALA A 290 16.92 -21.88 18.27
CA ALA A 290 17.71 -22.83 19.08
C ALA A 290 18.62 -22.08 20.06
N SER A 291 18.88 -22.70 21.21
CA SER A 291 19.82 -22.23 22.21
C SER A 291 20.64 -23.39 22.80
N LYS A 292 21.80 -23.09 23.37
CA LYS A 292 22.67 -24.04 24.10
C LYS A 292 23.13 -23.34 25.37
N GLY A 293 22.48 -23.62 26.49
CA GLY A 293 22.63 -22.82 27.70
C GLY A 293 22.25 -21.37 27.41
N GLU A 294 23.10 -20.41 27.73
CA GLU A 294 22.90 -18.99 27.47
C GLU A 294 23.24 -18.56 26.03
N MET A 295 23.94 -19.43 25.28
CA MET A 295 24.31 -19.15 23.88
C MET A 295 23.09 -19.25 22.97
N ARG A 296 22.86 -18.19 22.17
CA ARG A 296 21.71 -18.12 21.24
C ARG A 296 22.25 -18.07 19.83
N GLU A 297 22.82 -17.64 19.15
CA GLU A 297 23.26 -17.53 17.74
C GLU A 297 23.88 -18.84 17.18
N ILE A 298 23.28 -19.97 17.52
CA ILE A 298 23.85 -21.30 17.24
C ILE A 298 23.15 -22.06 16.10
N CYS A 299 22.17 -21.46 15.42
CA CYS A 299 21.38 -22.14 14.39
C CYS A 299 22.20 -22.55 13.15
N ARG A 300 23.47 -22.14 13.06
CA ARG A 300 24.45 -22.60 12.06
C ARG A 300 25.30 -23.78 12.51
N ASP A 301 25.14 -24.25 13.75
CA ASP A 301 25.84 -25.42 14.21
C ASP A 301 25.46 -26.66 13.38
N LYS A 302 26.46 -27.40 12.91
CA LYS A 302 26.25 -28.60 12.07
C LYS A 302 25.37 -29.65 12.74
N ALA A 303 25.40 -29.75 14.07
CA ALA A 303 24.53 -30.65 14.82
C ALA A 303 23.04 -30.31 14.68
N LEU A 304 22.69 -29.05 14.33
CA LEU A 304 21.32 -28.60 14.11
C LEU A 304 20.88 -28.67 12.64
N ALA A 305 21.75 -29.00 11.70
CA ALA A 305 21.43 -29.11 10.27
C ALA A 305 20.23 -30.03 9.97
N PRO A 306 20.04 -31.19 10.63
CA PRO A 306 18.82 -32.00 10.43
C PRO A 306 17.57 -31.26 10.79
N PHE A 307 17.55 -30.40 11.80
CA PHE A 307 16.39 -29.66 12.23
C PHE A 307 16.09 -28.47 11.29
N VAL A 308 17.11 -27.87 10.69
CA VAL A 308 16.92 -26.88 9.60
C VAL A 308 16.22 -27.56 8.40
N ALA A 309 16.60 -28.78 8.05
CA ALA A 309 15.94 -29.54 7.00
C ALA A 309 14.47 -29.84 7.35
N LEU A 310 14.19 -30.29 8.57
CA LEU A 310 12.82 -30.54 9.05
C LEU A 310 11.95 -29.28 9.03
N VAL A 311 12.51 -28.13 9.37
CA VAL A 311 11.78 -26.86 9.29
C VAL A 311 11.43 -26.51 7.84
N LYS A 312 12.30 -26.79 6.88
CA LYS A 312 12.02 -26.62 5.45
C LYS A 312 10.96 -27.60 4.94
N GLU A 313 10.91 -28.81 5.49
CA GLU A 313 9.88 -29.81 5.21
C GLU A 313 8.51 -29.34 5.74
N VAL A 314 8.46 -28.70 6.92
CA VAL A 314 7.21 -28.08 7.41
C VAL A 314 6.67 -27.05 6.44
N HIS A 315 7.52 -26.17 5.91
CA HIS A 315 7.11 -25.17 4.93
C HIS A 315 8.34 -24.58 4.18
N PRO A 316 8.35 -24.62 2.83
CA PRO A 316 9.52 -24.23 2.04
C PRO A 316 9.87 -22.73 2.14
N LYS A 317 8.91 -21.87 2.50
CA LYS A 317 9.13 -20.43 2.68
C LYS A 317 9.84 -20.06 3.99
N PHE A 318 10.06 -20.99 4.92
CA PHE A 318 10.88 -20.68 6.11
C PHE A 318 12.29 -20.29 5.69
N LYS A 319 12.76 -19.13 6.15
CA LYS A 319 14.13 -18.64 5.98
C LYS A 319 14.93 -19.02 7.21
N ASN A 320 16.24 -19.25 7.10
CA ASN A 320 17.12 -19.54 8.23
C ASN A 320 18.27 -18.53 8.32
N ASN A 321 18.82 -18.37 9.52
CA ASN A 321 19.99 -17.53 9.79
C ASN A 321 20.70 -18.04 11.09
N GLY A 322 21.61 -17.24 11.66
CA GLY A 322 22.31 -17.62 12.90
C GLY A 322 21.40 -17.76 14.13
N TRP A 323 20.27 -17.06 14.16
CA TRP A 323 19.32 -17.00 15.28
C TRP A 323 18.13 -17.95 15.13
N TRP A 324 17.73 -18.25 13.90
CA TRP A 324 16.54 -19.01 13.56
C TRP A 324 16.89 -20.25 12.76
N LEU A 325 16.44 -21.42 13.20
CA LEU A 325 16.41 -22.63 12.38
C LEU A 325 15.52 -22.45 11.17
N GLY A 326 14.44 -21.70 11.36
CA GLY A 326 13.62 -21.20 10.29
C GLY A 326 12.54 -20.27 10.79
N TRP A 327 12.32 -19.18 10.06
CA TRP A 327 11.31 -18.15 10.34
C TRP A 327 10.56 -17.74 9.08
N LYS A 328 9.34 -17.27 9.25
CA LYS A 328 8.51 -16.66 8.21
C LYS A 328 7.64 -15.55 8.80
N ASN A 329 7.24 -14.61 7.96
CA ASN A 329 6.28 -13.59 8.37
C ASN A 329 4.89 -14.20 8.60
N PHE A 330 4.13 -13.60 9.49
CA PHE A 330 2.69 -13.79 9.54
C PHE A 330 2.05 -13.29 8.24
N ILE A 331 0.96 -13.91 7.83
CA ILE A 331 0.17 -13.48 6.67
C ILE A 331 -0.85 -12.43 7.12
N LYS A 332 -1.46 -12.65 8.29
CA LYS A 332 -2.57 -11.83 8.83
C LYS A 332 -2.13 -10.78 9.84
N ALA A 333 -1.01 -10.98 10.52
CA ALA A 333 -0.51 -10.04 11.51
C ALA A 333 0.47 -9.06 10.86
N THR A 334 0.10 -7.80 10.82
CA THR A 334 1.04 -6.68 10.65
C THR A 334 1.68 -6.34 11.99
N ALA A 335 2.81 -5.66 12.00
CA ALA A 335 3.37 -5.10 13.22
C ALA A 335 2.31 -4.22 13.90
N PHE A 336 2.06 -4.40 15.19
CA PHE A 336 1.00 -3.66 15.91
C PHE A 336 1.21 -2.15 15.85
N GLU A 337 2.46 -1.70 15.71
CA GLU A 337 2.82 -0.29 15.52
C GLU A 337 2.24 0.34 14.25
N SER A 338 1.95 -0.49 13.24
CA SER A 338 1.41 -0.05 11.95
C SER A 338 -0.12 -0.20 11.83
N LEU A 339 -0.80 -0.58 12.91
CA LEU A 339 -2.26 -0.69 12.90
C LEU A 339 -2.91 0.68 12.65
N PRO A 340 -4.00 0.74 11.84
CA PRO A 340 -4.79 1.95 11.65
C PRO A 340 -5.36 2.46 12.98
N LEU A 341 -5.55 3.77 13.12
CA LEU A 341 -6.09 4.39 14.33
C LEU A 341 -7.45 3.82 14.75
N GLU A 342 -8.31 3.52 13.78
CA GLU A 342 -9.62 2.88 14.04
C GLU A 342 -9.45 1.51 14.70
N THR A 343 -8.54 0.69 14.17
CA THR A 343 -8.23 -0.63 14.73
C THR A 343 -7.62 -0.49 16.13
N LEU A 344 -6.70 0.48 16.32
CA LEU A 344 -6.11 0.75 17.64
C LEU A 344 -7.17 1.17 18.65
N PHE A 345 -8.16 2.00 18.25
CA PHE A 345 -9.27 2.38 19.12
C PHE A 345 -10.08 1.16 19.56
N ILE A 346 -10.39 0.24 18.63
CA ILE A 346 -11.10 -1.00 18.94
C ILE A 346 -10.26 -1.85 19.92
N MET A 347 -8.97 -2.01 19.64
CA MET A 347 -8.05 -2.80 20.48
C MET A 347 -7.89 -2.20 21.89
N ALA A 348 -7.83 -0.88 22.01
CA ALA A 348 -7.75 -0.20 23.31
C ALA A 348 -9.00 -0.43 24.19
N ASN A 349 -10.19 -0.54 23.57
CA ASN A 349 -11.47 -0.54 24.29
C ASN A 349 -12.15 -1.92 24.39
N SER A 350 -11.70 -2.94 23.64
CA SER A 350 -12.35 -4.25 23.59
C SER A 350 -11.39 -5.39 23.86
N GLU A 351 -11.53 -6.02 25.02
CA GLU A 351 -10.81 -7.26 25.36
C GLU A 351 -11.19 -8.41 24.41
N GLU A 352 -12.45 -8.48 24.00
CA GLU A 352 -12.95 -9.52 23.10
C GLU A 352 -12.28 -9.45 21.72
N GLU A 353 -12.18 -8.24 21.15
CA GLU A 353 -11.54 -8.05 19.84
C GLU A 353 -10.03 -8.28 19.91
N ARG A 354 -9.37 -7.88 21.01
CA ARG A 354 -7.95 -8.24 21.24
C ARG A 354 -7.78 -9.76 21.32
N ALA A 355 -8.63 -10.43 22.08
CA ALA A 355 -8.59 -11.89 22.23
C ALA A 355 -8.79 -12.59 20.88
N ARG A 356 -9.70 -12.10 20.04
CA ARG A 356 -9.97 -12.60 18.68
C ARG A 356 -8.77 -12.43 17.77
N LEU A 357 -8.17 -11.24 17.71
CA LEU A 357 -6.97 -10.97 16.91
C LEU A 357 -5.82 -11.90 17.33
N ILE A 358 -5.60 -12.06 18.62
CA ILE A 358 -4.54 -12.91 19.14
C ILE A 358 -4.79 -14.39 18.80
N GLU A 359 -6.03 -14.86 18.88
CA GLU A 359 -6.38 -16.23 18.50
C GLU A 359 -6.18 -16.49 17.01
N GLU A 360 -6.47 -15.53 16.15
CA GLU A 360 -6.17 -15.61 14.72
C GLU A 360 -4.67 -15.76 14.46
N ILE A 361 -3.82 -15.00 15.16
CA ILE A 361 -2.36 -15.07 15.07
C ILE A 361 -1.84 -16.44 15.52
N ILE A 362 -2.35 -16.95 16.64
CA ILE A 362 -1.97 -18.28 17.17
C ILE A 362 -2.44 -19.38 16.23
N SER A 363 -3.64 -19.27 15.69
CA SER A 363 -4.22 -20.24 14.75
C SER A 363 -3.43 -20.33 13.45
N GLU A 364 -2.84 -19.23 12.97
CA GLU A 364 -1.94 -19.24 11.82
C GLU A 364 -0.64 -20.02 12.10
N ALA A 365 -0.07 -19.86 13.29
CA ALA A 365 1.19 -20.47 13.68
C ALA A 365 1.07 -21.96 14.06
N LYS A 366 -0.03 -22.38 14.66
CA LYS A 366 -0.28 -23.69 15.26
C LYS A 366 -0.06 -24.89 14.31
N PRO A 367 -0.46 -24.86 13.03
CA PRO A 367 -0.19 -25.95 12.08
C PRO A 367 1.31 -26.22 11.90
N HIS A 368 2.13 -25.15 11.84
CA HIS A 368 3.59 -25.26 11.66
C HIS A 368 4.26 -25.87 12.89
N TYR A 369 3.88 -25.45 14.09
CA TYR A 369 4.35 -26.05 15.34
C TYR A 369 3.99 -27.54 15.40
N THR A 370 2.76 -27.90 15.10
CA THR A 370 2.27 -29.28 15.15
C THR A 370 2.99 -30.17 14.15
N ALA A 371 3.20 -29.68 12.91
CA ALA A 371 3.94 -30.43 11.88
C ALA A 371 5.38 -30.68 12.28
N PHE A 372 6.08 -29.64 12.76
CA PHE A 372 7.46 -29.79 13.22
C PHE A 372 7.57 -30.80 14.38
N LYS A 373 6.69 -30.73 15.38
CA LYS A 373 6.66 -31.66 16.52
C LYS A 373 6.48 -33.12 16.07
N LYS A 374 5.66 -33.38 15.04
CA LYS A 374 5.50 -34.72 14.45
C LYS A 374 6.80 -35.19 13.77
N LEU A 375 7.44 -34.33 12.97
CA LEU A 375 8.68 -34.65 12.27
C LEU A 375 9.82 -34.94 13.23
N VAL A 376 10.01 -34.16 14.28
CA VAL A 376 10.99 -34.39 15.33
C VAL A 376 10.71 -35.71 16.07
N SER A 377 9.45 -36.02 16.34
CA SER A 377 9.09 -37.30 16.98
C SER A 377 9.37 -38.50 16.07
N ALA A 378 9.25 -38.35 14.76
CA ALA A 378 9.65 -39.40 13.79
C ALA A 378 11.20 -39.53 13.71
N TYR A 379 11.89 -38.42 13.70
CA TYR A 379 13.37 -38.40 13.76
C TYR A 379 13.94 -39.14 15.00
N LYS A 380 13.38 -38.84 16.20
CA LYS A 380 13.75 -39.54 17.44
C LYS A 380 13.60 -41.06 17.37
N ARG A 381 12.59 -41.56 16.66
CA ARG A 381 12.36 -43.00 16.50
C ARG A 381 13.39 -43.67 15.58
N ARG A 382 13.83 -42.96 14.52
CA ARG A 382 14.84 -43.45 13.58
C ARG A 382 16.25 -43.50 14.18
N GLU A 383 16.58 -42.56 15.06
CA GLU A 383 17.88 -42.53 15.73
C GLU A 383 18.03 -43.62 16.84
N LYS A 384 16.90 -44.19 17.30
CA LYS A 384 16.88 -45.27 18.33
C LYS A 384 16.76 -46.66 17.74
N SER A 385 16.51 -46.80 16.45
CA SER A 385 16.48 -48.05 15.69
C SER A 385 17.80 -48.26 14.95
#